data_e6db0bfc588500aa8ffc6809cf939352
#
_entry.id   e6db0bfc588500aa8ffc6809cf939352
#
_cell.length_a   1.000
_cell.length_b   1.000
_cell.length_c   1.000
_cell.angle_alpha   90.00
_cell.angle_beta   90.00
_cell.angle_gamma   90.00
#
_symmetry.space_group_name_H-M   'P 1'
#
loop_
_entity.id
_entity.type
_entity.pdbx_description
1 polymer ?
#
loop_
_entity_poly.entity_id
_entity_poly.type
_entity_poly.pdbx_seq_one_letter_code
_entity_poly.pdbx_strand_id
1 'polypeptide(L)'
;MMKKICMISFVLHFAAAGSGCASNNDKKAEGTAPAKVYMTRDISPAGMKAVYEALGRKAEGKKVAVKLSTGEPGGNNFLQPALIGDLVKSVKGTIVECNTAYGGGRAKTEDHLK
;
A
#
# COMPACT_ATOMS: atom_id res chain seq x y z
N MET A 1 26.06 -13.67 -5.96
CA MET A 1 25.29 -12.46 -6.26
C MET A 1 23.80 -12.74 -5.88
N MET A 2 23.45 -12.45 -4.63
CA MET A 2 22.08 -12.74 -4.11
C MET A 2 21.11 -11.70 -4.66
N LYS A 3 20.16 -12.12 -5.49
CA LYS A 3 19.05 -11.26 -5.94
C LYS A 3 18.07 -11.09 -4.77
N LYS A 4 18.00 -9.89 -4.21
CA LYS A 4 17.01 -9.54 -3.19
C LYS A 4 15.61 -9.58 -3.82
N ILE A 5 14.77 -10.49 -3.35
CA ILE A 5 13.35 -10.52 -3.71
C ILE A 5 12.65 -9.54 -2.77
N CYS A 6 12.20 -8.41 -3.32
CA CYS A 6 11.34 -7.48 -2.58
C CYS A 6 9.90 -7.98 -2.70
N MET A 7 9.34 -8.51 -1.61
CA MET A 7 7.91 -8.80 -1.53
C MET A 7 7.17 -7.52 -1.20
N ILE A 8 6.43 -7.02 -2.18
CA ILE A 8 5.52 -5.88 -1.97
C ILE A 8 4.15 -6.47 -1.68
N SER A 9 3.75 -6.47 -0.41
CA SER A 9 2.39 -6.84 0.00
C SER A 9 1.52 -5.59 0.00
N PHE A 10 0.57 -5.54 -0.90
CA PHE A 10 -0.44 -4.50 -0.95
C PHE A 10 -1.65 -4.93 -0.12
N VAL A 11 -1.80 -4.40 1.08
CA VAL A 11 -3.02 -4.56 1.89
C VAL A 11 -3.87 -3.31 1.71
N LEU A 12 -4.93 -3.42 0.94
CA LEU A 12 -5.93 -2.36 0.77
C LEU A 12 -6.99 -2.52 1.86
N HIS A 13 -6.94 -1.68 2.90
CA HIS A 13 -8.00 -1.60 3.90
C HIS A 13 -9.09 -0.64 3.42
N PHE A 14 -10.27 -1.17 3.25
CA PHE A 14 -11.47 -0.39 2.99
C PHE A 14 -12.20 -0.18 4.32
N ALA A 15 -12.15 1.02 4.87
CA ALA A 15 -12.97 1.38 6.02
C ALA A 15 -14.35 1.83 5.52
N ALA A 16 -15.32 0.96 5.60
CA ALA A 16 -16.72 1.33 5.53
C ALA A 16 -17.21 1.62 6.95
N ALA A 17 -17.51 2.88 7.25
CA ALA A 17 -18.21 3.24 8.47
C ALA A 17 -19.67 2.77 8.38
N GLY A 18 -19.98 1.72 9.09
CA GLY A 18 -21.33 1.23 9.28
C GLY A 18 -21.54 0.90 10.74
N SER A 19 -22.23 1.76 11.48
CA SER A 19 -22.75 1.46 12.81
C SER A 19 -23.79 0.35 12.73
N GLY A 20 -23.55 -0.73 13.46
CA GLY A 20 -24.52 -1.80 13.58
C GLY A 20 -24.05 -2.84 14.57
N CYS A 21 -24.47 -2.71 15.83
CA CYS A 21 -24.55 -3.84 16.74
C CYS A 21 -25.48 -4.87 16.14
N ALA A 22 -25.03 -6.13 16.05
CA ALA A 22 -25.94 -7.20 16.38
C ALA A 22 -25.48 -8.58 15.97
N SER A 23 -25.69 -9.49 16.87
CA SER A 23 -26.25 -10.82 16.68
C SER A 23 -25.41 -11.83 15.90
N ASN A 24 -24.87 -12.75 16.68
CA ASN A 24 -24.38 -14.06 16.27
C ASN A 24 -25.41 -14.76 15.39
N ASN A 25 -25.09 -14.88 14.12
CA ASN A 25 -25.63 -15.91 13.26
C ASN A 25 -24.41 -16.59 12.59
N ASP A 26 -24.14 -17.80 13.02
CA ASP A 26 -23.23 -18.73 12.36
C ASP A 26 -23.72 -19.02 10.94
N LYS A 27 -23.48 -18.10 10.01
CA LYS A 27 -23.59 -18.40 8.60
C LYS A 27 -22.30 -19.15 8.20
N LYS A 28 -22.46 -20.49 8.08
CA LYS A 28 -21.54 -21.34 7.36
C LYS A 28 -21.00 -20.59 6.14
N ALA A 29 -19.69 -20.34 6.13
CA ALA A 29 -19.03 -19.66 5.01
C ALA A 29 -19.24 -20.55 3.77
N GLU A 30 -20.14 -20.13 2.88
CA GLU A 30 -20.20 -20.66 1.52
C GLU A 30 -18.82 -20.46 0.91
N GLY A 31 -18.25 -21.53 0.34
CA GLY A 31 -16.88 -21.59 -0.14
C GLY A 31 -16.56 -20.45 -1.09
N THR A 32 -15.97 -19.39 -0.55
CA THR A 32 -15.42 -18.31 -1.37
C THR A 32 -14.25 -18.85 -2.18
N ALA A 33 -14.24 -18.59 -3.47
CA ALA A 33 -13.11 -18.94 -4.32
C ALA A 33 -11.80 -18.45 -3.69
N PRO A 34 -10.69 -19.20 -3.83
CA PRO A 34 -9.40 -18.81 -3.26
C PRO A 34 -9.02 -17.38 -3.67
N ALA A 35 -8.48 -16.61 -2.74
CA ALA A 35 -7.99 -15.27 -3.03
C ALA A 35 -6.85 -15.35 -4.05
N LYS A 36 -6.92 -14.52 -5.09
CA LYS A 36 -5.85 -14.42 -6.10
C LYS A 36 -4.76 -13.49 -5.61
N VAL A 37 -3.52 -13.95 -5.69
CA VAL A 37 -2.33 -13.15 -5.40
C VAL A 37 -1.57 -12.91 -6.71
N TYR A 38 -1.19 -11.66 -6.95
CA TYR A 38 -0.42 -11.29 -8.13
C TYR A 38 0.99 -10.87 -7.72
N MET A 39 1.98 -11.29 -8.48
CA MET A 39 3.38 -11.01 -8.22
C MET A 39 4.12 -10.77 -9.54
N THR A 40 5.11 -9.89 -9.51
CA THR A 40 6.01 -9.65 -10.64
C THR A 40 7.47 -9.79 -10.22
N ARG A 41 8.32 -10.20 -11.15
CA ARG A 41 9.79 -10.16 -11.01
C ARG A 41 10.36 -8.88 -11.61
N ASP A 42 9.54 -8.12 -12.33
CA ASP A 42 9.93 -6.85 -12.92
C ASP A 42 9.80 -5.75 -11.86
N ILE A 43 10.95 -5.34 -11.28
CA ILE A 43 11.05 -4.26 -10.31
C ILE A 43 11.34 -2.97 -11.08
N SER A 44 10.36 -2.55 -11.86
CA SER A 44 10.36 -1.30 -12.64
C SER A 44 9.03 -0.56 -12.44
N PRO A 45 8.93 0.72 -12.83
CA PRO A 45 7.64 1.43 -12.85
C PRO A 45 6.58 0.72 -13.69
N ALA A 46 6.97 0.08 -14.79
CA ALA A 46 6.08 -0.70 -15.64
C ALA A 46 5.57 -1.96 -14.92
N GLY A 47 6.47 -2.71 -14.27
CA GLY A 47 6.10 -3.90 -13.49
C GLY A 47 5.19 -3.56 -12.31
N MET A 48 5.43 -2.42 -11.63
CA MET A 48 4.57 -1.92 -10.56
C MET A 48 3.16 -1.63 -11.07
N LYS A 49 3.05 -0.95 -12.21
CA LYS A 49 1.78 -0.65 -12.84
C LYS A 49 1.05 -1.92 -13.30
N ALA A 50 1.76 -2.87 -13.90
CA ALA A 50 1.19 -4.13 -14.35
C ALA A 50 0.58 -4.96 -13.19
N VAL A 51 1.26 -5.03 -12.04
CA VAL A 51 0.72 -5.71 -10.84
C VAL A 51 -0.53 -5.00 -10.34
N TYR A 52 -0.53 -3.66 -10.31
CA TYR A 52 -1.70 -2.90 -9.91
C TYR A 52 -2.89 -3.15 -10.85
N GLU A 53 -2.67 -3.15 -12.15
CA GLU A 53 -3.69 -3.41 -13.16
C GLU A 53 -4.24 -4.84 -13.06
N ALA A 54 -3.39 -5.82 -12.77
CA ALA A 54 -3.78 -7.22 -12.60
C ALA A 54 -4.77 -7.43 -11.44
N LEU A 55 -4.81 -6.55 -10.44
CA LEU A 55 -5.80 -6.60 -9.36
C LEU A 55 -7.24 -6.41 -9.88
N GLY A 56 -7.43 -5.87 -11.08
CA GLY A 56 -8.75 -5.62 -11.66
C GLY A 56 -9.60 -4.60 -10.91
N ARG A 57 -9.00 -3.91 -9.92
CA ARG A 57 -9.63 -2.85 -9.13
C ARG A 57 -8.87 -1.56 -9.35
N LYS A 58 -9.59 -0.48 -9.60
CA LYS A 58 -8.98 0.84 -9.75
C LYS A 58 -9.27 1.67 -8.49
N ALA A 59 -8.26 2.39 -8.03
CA ALA A 59 -8.47 3.44 -7.04
C ALA A 59 -9.14 4.61 -7.76
N GLU A 60 -10.43 4.76 -7.57
CA GLU A 60 -11.24 5.82 -8.18
C GLU A 60 -11.84 6.68 -7.08
N GLY A 61 -11.75 7.99 -7.24
CA GLY A 61 -12.31 8.92 -6.28
C GLY A 61 -11.76 10.34 -6.47
N LYS A 62 -12.38 11.28 -5.77
CA LYS A 62 -11.93 12.69 -5.79
C LYS A 62 -10.61 12.89 -5.05
N LYS A 63 -10.31 12.03 -4.06
CA LYS A 63 -9.09 12.07 -3.25
C LYS A 63 -8.60 10.64 -3.04
N VAL A 64 -7.53 10.26 -3.69
CA VAL A 64 -6.88 8.95 -3.53
C VAL A 64 -5.66 9.13 -2.63
N ALA A 65 -5.63 8.47 -1.48
CA ALA A 65 -4.48 8.43 -0.60
C ALA A 65 -3.64 7.18 -0.89
N VAL A 66 -2.35 7.36 -1.14
CA VAL A 66 -1.39 6.27 -1.34
C VAL A 66 -0.49 6.21 -0.12
N LYS A 67 -0.74 5.24 0.77
CA LYS A 67 0.08 5.04 1.96
C LYS A 67 1.40 4.38 1.57
N LEU A 68 2.48 5.01 1.97
CA LEU A 68 3.83 4.49 1.82
C LEU A 68 4.55 4.43 3.17
N SER A 69 5.60 3.61 3.23
CA SER A 69 6.64 3.71 4.25
C SER A 69 7.86 4.37 3.63
N THR A 70 8.16 5.58 4.03
CA THR A 70 9.23 6.40 3.44
C THR A 70 10.62 6.03 3.93
N GLY A 71 10.74 5.18 4.97
CA GLY A 71 12.01 4.78 5.55
C GLY A 71 12.53 5.79 6.59
N GLU A 72 13.66 5.49 7.21
CA GLU A 72 14.32 6.39 8.15
C GLU A 72 15.35 7.27 7.42
N PRO A 73 15.60 8.50 7.90
CA PRO A 73 16.64 9.37 7.37
C PRO A 73 18.00 8.65 7.31
N GLY A 74 18.71 8.77 6.19
CA GLY A 74 20.00 8.09 5.96
C GLY A 74 19.90 6.59 5.64
N GLY A 75 18.72 6.01 5.64
CA GLY A 75 18.49 4.61 5.24
C GLY A 75 18.47 4.44 3.71
N ASN A 76 18.80 3.23 3.23
CA ASN A 76 18.83 2.90 1.80
C ASN A 76 17.71 1.93 1.38
N ASN A 77 16.88 1.47 2.32
CA ASN A 77 15.92 0.40 2.09
C ASN A 77 14.47 0.91 1.97
N PHE A 78 14.31 2.15 1.59
CA PHE A 78 12.99 2.73 1.32
C PHE A 78 12.56 2.50 -0.13
N LEU A 79 11.27 2.61 -0.36
CA LEU A 79 10.72 2.52 -1.71
C LEU A 79 11.14 3.74 -2.52
N GLN A 80 11.89 3.49 -3.60
CA GLN A 80 12.41 4.57 -4.45
C GLN A 80 11.27 5.35 -5.11
N PRO A 81 11.26 6.70 -5.03
CA PRO A 81 10.21 7.52 -5.64
C PRO A 81 10.05 7.28 -7.14
N ALA A 82 11.15 7.01 -7.85
CA ALA A 82 11.14 6.70 -9.27
C ALA A 82 10.34 5.41 -9.58
N LEU A 83 10.31 4.44 -8.67
CA LEU A 83 9.59 3.18 -8.87
C LEU A 83 8.07 3.37 -8.80
N ILE A 84 7.58 4.22 -7.89
CA ILE A 84 6.15 4.34 -7.60
C ILE A 84 5.51 5.61 -8.20
N GLY A 85 6.31 6.58 -8.61
CA GLY A 85 5.83 7.90 -9.03
C GLY A 85 4.79 7.83 -10.16
N ASP A 86 5.00 6.99 -11.16
CA ASP A 86 4.09 6.85 -12.29
C ASP A 86 2.75 6.21 -11.88
N LEU A 87 2.79 5.24 -10.97
CA LEU A 87 1.56 4.66 -10.42
C LEU A 87 0.77 5.69 -9.63
N VAL A 88 1.42 6.46 -8.75
CA VAL A 88 0.77 7.52 -7.95
C VAL A 88 0.12 8.57 -8.86
N LYS A 89 0.82 9.00 -9.91
CA LYS A 89 0.27 9.93 -10.90
C LYS A 89 -0.92 9.35 -11.64
N SER A 90 -0.85 8.06 -12.03
CA SER A 90 -1.92 7.40 -12.79
C SER A 90 -3.25 7.32 -12.04
N VAL A 91 -3.19 7.20 -10.71
CA VAL A 91 -4.38 7.20 -9.84
C VAL A 91 -4.73 8.59 -9.30
N LYS A 92 -4.00 9.64 -9.72
CA LYS A 92 -4.13 11.00 -9.18
C LYS A 92 -4.01 11.02 -7.65
N GLY A 93 -3.10 10.19 -7.12
CA GLY A 93 -2.93 9.96 -5.70
C GLY A 93 -2.11 11.02 -5.00
N THR A 94 -2.37 11.19 -3.71
CA THR A 94 -1.51 11.92 -2.78
C THR A 94 -0.81 10.92 -1.88
N ILE A 95 0.50 11.02 -1.77
CA ILE A 95 1.27 10.17 -0.85
C ILE A 95 0.97 10.60 0.58
N VAL A 96 0.69 9.62 1.43
CA VAL A 96 0.45 9.83 2.85
C VAL A 96 1.31 8.87 3.68
N GLU A 97 1.80 9.35 4.80
CA GLU A 97 2.58 8.60 5.78
C GLU A 97 2.09 8.96 7.18
N CYS A 98 2.34 8.10 8.15
CA CYS A 98 2.10 8.38 9.56
C CYS A 98 3.43 8.43 10.32
N ASN A 99 3.44 9.16 11.44
CA ASN A 99 4.58 9.16 12.35
C ASN A 99 4.79 7.76 12.93
N THR A 100 6.04 7.45 13.30
CA THR A 100 6.36 6.19 13.96
C THR A 100 5.97 6.23 15.43
N ALA A 101 5.57 5.08 15.98
CA ALA A 101 5.28 4.95 17.41
C ALA A 101 6.54 4.84 18.28
N TYR A 102 7.70 4.64 17.67
CA TYR A 102 9.00 4.57 18.35
C TYR A 102 9.80 5.87 18.13
N GLY A 103 10.78 6.13 18.97
CA GLY A 103 11.65 7.30 18.85
C GLY A 103 12.48 7.27 17.55
N GLY A 104 12.72 8.43 16.97
CA GLY A 104 13.48 8.59 15.72
C GLY A 104 13.10 9.86 15.00
N GLY A 105 13.70 10.07 13.83
CA GLY A 105 13.46 11.27 13.01
C GLY A 105 12.02 11.40 12.48
N ARG A 106 11.22 10.35 12.57
CA ARG A 106 9.82 10.33 12.11
C ARG A 106 8.79 10.24 13.24
N ALA A 107 9.23 10.39 14.49
CA ALA A 107 8.32 10.32 15.65
C ALA A 107 7.42 11.56 15.78
N LYS A 108 7.86 12.71 15.26
CA LYS A 108 7.12 13.97 15.27
C LYS A 108 6.95 14.49 13.85
N THR A 109 5.81 15.12 13.59
CA THR A 109 5.46 15.60 12.24
C THR A 109 6.46 16.64 11.74
N GLU A 110 6.92 17.56 12.61
CA GLU A 110 7.86 18.61 12.23
C GLU A 110 9.22 18.03 11.79
N ASP A 111 9.64 16.92 12.37
CA ASP A 111 10.89 16.26 12.03
C ASP A 111 10.71 15.34 10.81
N HIS A 112 9.54 14.73 10.66
CA HIS A 112 9.24 13.85 9.55
C HIS A 112 9.08 14.58 8.22
N LEU A 113 8.76 15.88 8.23
CA LEU A 113 8.58 16.70 7.03
C LEU A 113 9.87 17.40 6.54
N LYS A 114 11.01 17.23 7.24
CA LYS A 114 12.32 17.76 6.84
C LYS A 114 13.03 16.82 5.87
#